data_288be2e58f26796cb12fc12a72caff12
#
_entry.id   288be2e58f26796cb12fc12a72caff12
#
_cell.length_a   1.000
_cell.length_b   1.000
_cell.length_c   1.000
_cell.angle_alpha   90.00
_cell.angle_beta   90.00
_cell.angle_gamma   90.00
#
_symmetry.space_group_name_H-M   'P 1'
#
loop_
_entity.id
_entity.type
_entity.pdbx_description
1 polymer ?
#
loop_
_entity_poly.entity_id
_entity_poly.type
_entity_poly.pdbx_seq_one_letter_code
_entity_poly.pdbx_strand_id
1 'polypeptide(L)'
;MRQFLLLGVFFCSLVLLACTSAKSETKELQMVPLENAEVERVYGLYQQGDYAAYVAEMASCDNAPESYRKQMADLHKQHAMLQQEKMGGVASASVVKLTPSADGRQTNVILRVNYRNQTHEEILLSFVWVKDRWRLR
;
A
#
# COMPACT_ATOMS: atom_id res chain seq x y z
N MET A 1 -31.06 51.23 67.59
CA MET A 1 -30.48 52.15 66.64
C MET A 1 -29.60 51.39 65.65
N ARG A 2 -29.86 51.71 64.38
CA ARG A 2 -29.05 51.42 63.18
C ARG A 2 -28.90 49.97 62.74
N GLN A 3 -29.78 49.68 61.90
CA GLN A 3 -29.70 48.87 60.66
C GLN A 3 -28.31 48.87 59.99
N PHE A 4 -27.90 47.71 59.56
CA PHE A 4 -27.16 47.58 58.34
C PHE A 4 -27.63 46.31 57.58
N LEU A 5 -28.25 46.62 56.47
CA LEU A 5 -28.63 45.70 55.40
C LEU A 5 -27.31 45.19 54.73
N LEU A 6 -27.14 43.90 54.64
CA LEU A 6 -26.17 43.31 53.75
C LEU A 6 -26.88 42.46 52.74
N LEU A 7 -26.97 43.01 51.56
CA LEU A 7 -27.41 42.38 50.32
C LEU A 7 -26.43 41.27 49.96
N GLY A 8 -26.84 40.03 50.07
CA GLY A 8 -26.09 38.89 49.54
C GLY A 8 -26.40 38.74 48.06
N VAL A 9 -25.43 39.11 47.25
CA VAL A 9 -25.47 38.85 45.81
C VAL A 9 -25.16 37.37 45.59
N PHE A 10 -26.19 36.63 45.20
CA PHE A 10 -26.07 35.22 44.81
C PHE A 10 -25.50 35.16 43.39
N PHE A 11 -24.22 34.92 43.27
CA PHE A 11 -23.53 34.76 41.97
C PHE A 11 -23.79 33.32 41.51
N CYS A 12 -24.78 33.16 40.66
CA CYS A 12 -25.12 31.90 40.03
C CYS A 12 -24.10 31.67 38.91
N SER A 13 -22.99 30.94 39.21
CA SER A 13 -22.01 30.51 38.20
C SER A 13 -22.62 29.40 37.37
N LEU A 14 -23.10 29.75 36.17
CA LEU A 14 -23.50 28.82 35.13
C LEU A 14 -22.26 28.17 34.56
N VAL A 15 -21.92 26.96 35.03
CA VAL A 15 -20.88 26.15 34.41
C VAL A 15 -21.47 25.55 33.14
N LEU A 16 -21.21 26.20 32.04
CA LEU A 16 -21.40 25.63 30.70
C LEU A 16 -20.41 24.47 30.51
N LEU A 17 -20.86 23.23 30.72
CA LEU A 17 -20.15 22.05 30.22
C LEU A 17 -20.18 22.12 28.70
N ALA A 18 -19.14 22.65 28.12
CA ALA A 18 -18.86 22.48 26.72
C ALA A 18 -18.46 21.00 26.50
N CYS A 19 -19.40 20.19 26.07
CA CYS A 19 -19.09 18.89 25.47
C CYS A 19 -18.32 19.16 24.17
N THR A 20 -17.00 19.22 24.24
CA THR A 20 -16.16 19.07 23.08
C THR A 20 -16.27 17.63 22.64
N SER A 21 -17.19 17.37 21.70
CA SER A 21 -17.15 16.17 20.88
C SER A 21 -15.79 16.15 20.21
N ALA A 22 -14.88 15.33 20.71
CA ALA A 22 -13.67 14.98 20.02
C ALA A 22 -14.10 14.25 18.73
N LYS A 23 -14.27 15.03 17.66
CA LYS A 23 -14.40 14.50 16.29
C LYS A 23 -13.08 13.80 16.03
N SER A 24 -13.12 12.48 16.15
CA SER A 24 -12.04 11.62 15.65
C SER A 24 -11.95 11.89 14.15
N GLU A 25 -11.12 12.84 13.77
CA GLU A 25 -10.71 13.00 12.38
C GLU A 25 -9.89 11.76 12.05
N THR A 26 -10.59 10.76 11.52
CA THR A 26 -9.94 9.71 10.75
C THR A 26 -9.29 10.43 9.60
N LYS A 27 -8.00 10.71 9.72
CA LYS A 27 -7.20 11.29 8.65
C LYS A 27 -7.22 10.28 7.53
N GLU A 28 -8.18 10.44 6.61
CA GLU A 28 -8.23 9.66 5.38
C GLU A 28 -6.92 9.98 4.66
N LEU A 29 -6.01 9.01 4.66
CA LEU A 29 -4.72 9.15 3.99
C LEU A 29 -5.02 9.40 2.52
N GLN A 30 -4.65 10.59 2.07
CA GLN A 30 -4.91 11.01 0.71
C GLN A 30 -4.16 10.08 -0.25
N MET A 31 -4.90 9.48 -1.19
CA MET A 31 -4.34 8.61 -2.20
C MET A 31 -3.23 9.33 -2.97
N VAL A 32 -2.07 8.69 -3.08
CA VAL A 32 -0.94 9.19 -3.85
C VAL A 32 -0.81 8.40 -5.15
N PRO A 33 -0.39 9.02 -6.27
CA PRO A 33 -0.13 8.31 -7.52
C PRO A 33 0.91 7.19 -7.32
N LEU A 34 0.77 6.10 -8.09
CA LEU A 34 1.80 5.06 -8.13
C LEU A 34 3.05 5.61 -8.81
N GLU A 35 4.19 5.44 -8.18
CA GLU A 35 5.50 5.86 -8.69
C GLU A 35 6.32 4.66 -9.16
N ASN A 36 7.24 4.89 -10.10
CA ASN A 36 8.15 3.87 -10.61
C ASN A 36 8.92 3.17 -9.48
N ALA A 37 9.38 3.93 -8.50
CA ALA A 37 10.15 3.40 -7.37
C ALA A 37 9.37 2.34 -6.58
N GLU A 38 8.06 2.51 -6.40
CA GLU A 38 7.23 1.52 -5.71
C GLU A 38 7.08 0.23 -6.52
N VAL A 39 6.88 0.34 -7.83
CA VAL A 39 6.84 -0.82 -8.74
C VAL A 39 8.16 -1.58 -8.70
N GLU A 40 9.27 -0.87 -8.81
CA GLU A 40 10.62 -1.44 -8.80
C GLU A 40 10.96 -2.07 -7.45
N ARG A 41 10.51 -1.46 -6.34
CA ARG A 41 10.62 -2.04 -5.00
C ARG A 41 9.91 -3.39 -4.92
N VAL A 42 8.66 -3.45 -5.35
CA VAL A 42 7.85 -4.68 -5.29
C VAL A 42 8.43 -5.77 -6.19
N TYR A 43 8.76 -5.43 -7.43
CA TYR A 43 9.38 -6.41 -8.34
C TYR A 43 10.79 -6.83 -7.89
N GLY A 44 11.51 -5.93 -7.22
CA GLY A 44 12.81 -6.20 -6.61
C GLY A 44 12.76 -7.34 -5.59
N LEU A 45 11.66 -7.53 -4.87
CA LEU A 45 11.48 -8.68 -3.97
C LEU A 45 11.51 -10.00 -4.75
N TYR A 46 10.82 -10.07 -5.88
CA TYR A 46 10.85 -11.22 -6.77
C TYR A 46 12.26 -11.45 -7.31
N GLN A 47 12.92 -10.40 -7.79
CA GLN A 47 14.27 -10.47 -8.36
C GLN A 47 15.31 -10.93 -7.35
N GLN A 48 15.15 -10.57 -6.07
CA GLN A 48 16.05 -10.97 -4.97
C GLN A 48 15.77 -12.39 -4.46
N GLY A 49 14.68 -13.03 -4.91
CA GLY A 49 14.28 -14.35 -4.45
C GLY A 49 13.47 -14.35 -3.14
N ASP A 50 13.01 -13.19 -2.69
CA ASP A 50 12.11 -13.08 -1.53
C ASP A 50 10.66 -13.23 -1.97
N TYR A 51 10.30 -14.44 -2.39
CA TYR A 51 8.97 -14.73 -2.92
C TYR A 51 7.87 -14.63 -1.86
N ALA A 52 8.18 -14.89 -0.60
CA ALA A 52 7.23 -14.72 0.49
C ALA A 52 6.84 -13.24 0.67
N ALA A 53 7.83 -12.34 0.65
CA ALA A 53 7.59 -10.90 0.70
C ALA A 53 6.89 -10.40 -0.56
N TYR A 54 7.24 -10.92 -1.74
CA TYR A 54 6.56 -10.59 -3.00
C TYR A 54 5.08 -10.96 -2.97
N VAL A 55 4.73 -12.16 -2.49
CA VAL A 55 3.34 -12.60 -2.31
C VAL A 55 2.61 -11.76 -1.26
N ALA A 56 3.30 -11.31 -0.21
CA ALA A 56 2.74 -10.41 0.78
C ALA A 56 2.35 -9.03 0.20
N GLU A 57 2.90 -8.63 -0.94
CA GLU A 57 2.48 -7.42 -1.67
C GLU A 57 1.20 -7.64 -2.51
N MET A 58 0.74 -8.87 -2.70
CA MET A 58 -0.46 -9.18 -3.46
C MET A 58 -1.73 -8.94 -2.62
N ALA A 59 -2.59 -8.03 -3.08
CA ALA A 59 -3.86 -7.73 -2.40
C ALA A 59 -4.78 -8.96 -2.32
N SER A 60 -4.74 -9.83 -3.32
CA SER A 60 -5.52 -11.08 -3.35
C SER A 60 -5.12 -12.09 -2.26
N CYS A 61 -3.95 -11.92 -1.66
CA CYS A 61 -3.42 -12.82 -0.62
C CYS A 61 -3.63 -12.30 0.81
N ASP A 62 -4.24 -11.14 1.00
CA ASP A 62 -4.38 -10.50 2.32
C ASP A 62 -5.10 -11.36 3.36
N ASN A 63 -6.17 -12.04 2.96
CA ASN A 63 -6.96 -12.91 3.83
C ASN A 63 -6.82 -14.39 3.48
N ALA A 64 -5.83 -14.73 2.65
CA ALA A 64 -5.60 -16.09 2.24
C ALA A 64 -4.94 -16.92 3.37
N PRO A 65 -5.25 -18.22 3.47
CA PRO A 65 -4.55 -19.12 4.38
C PRO A 65 -3.04 -19.13 4.13
N GLU A 66 -2.27 -19.39 5.20
CA GLU A 66 -0.80 -19.46 5.08
C GLU A 66 -0.35 -20.50 4.05
N SER A 67 -1.03 -21.65 3.99
CA SER A 67 -0.76 -22.70 2.99
C SER A 67 -0.89 -22.20 1.55
N TYR A 68 -1.89 -21.36 1.27
CA TYR A 68 -2.08 -20.75 -0.04
C TYR A 68 -0.98 -19.75 -0.37
N ARG A 69 -0.63 -18.89 0.58
CA ARG A 69 0.47 -17.92 0.39
C ARG A 69 1.81 -18.62 0.13
N LYS A 70 2.07 -19.72 0.87
CA LYS A 70 3.24 -20.56 0.63
C LYS A 70 3.23 -21.17 -0.75
N GLN A 71 2.10 -21.71 -1.20
CA GLN A 71 1.96 -22.25 -2.55
C GLN A 71 2.23 -21.20 -3.64
N MET A 72 1.71 -19.99 -3.46
CA MET A 72 1.98 -18.87 -4.38
C MET A 72 3.47 -18.51 -4.42
N ALA A 73 4.14 -18.47 -3.27
CA ALA A 73 5.58 -18.22 -3.21
C ALA A 73 6.38 -19.33 -3.92
N ASP A 74 5.99 -20.58 -3.74
CA ASP A 74 6.61 -21.73 -4.43
C ASP A 74 6.40 -21.65 -5.96
N LEU A 75 5.24 -21.22 -6.44
CA LEU A 75 4.98 -20.99 -7.87
C LEU A 75 5.90 -19.90 -8.46
N HIS A 76 6.05 -18.78 -7.76
CA HIS A 76 6.95 -17.71 -8.19
C HIS A 76 8.42 -18.16 -8.20
N LYS A 77 8.81 -18.95 -7.20
CA LYS A 77 10.15 -19.56 -7.18
C LYS A 77 10.39 -20.49 -8.37
N GLN A 78 9.42 -21.36 -8.69
CA GLN A 78 9.51 -22.23 -9.86
C GLN A 78 9.63 -21.43 -11.17
N HIS A 79 8.84 -20.37 -11.31
CA HIS A 79 8.92 -19.48 -12.47
C HIS A 79 10.31 -18.83 -12.59
N ALA A 80 10.85 -18.33 -11.48
CA ALA A 80 12.18 -17.74 -11.46
C ALA A 80 13.28 -18.77 -11.80
N MET A 81 13.14 -20.02 -11.37
CA MET A 81 14.06 -21.11 -11.74
C MET A 81 14.03 -21.39 -13.26
N LEU A 82 12.84 -21.39 -13.88
CA LEU A 82 12.71 -21.52 -15.32
C LEU A 82 13.32 -20.34 -16.09
N GLN A 83 13.15 -19.13 -15.59
CA GLN A 83 13.82 -17.94 -16.17
C GLN A 83 15.34 -18.06 -16.03
N GLN A 84 15.83 -18.54 -14.88
CA GLN A 84 17.27 -18.78 -14.67
C GLN A 84 17.81 -19.80 -15.66
N GLU A 85 17.11 -20.92 -15.85
CA GLU A 85 17.53 -21.99 -16.74
C GLU A 85 17.54 -21.55 -18.21
N LYS A 86 16.46 -20.89 -18.66
CA LYS A 86 16.28 -20.53 -20.08
C LYS A 86 16.98 -19.26 -20.50
N MET A 87 17.08 -18.28 -19.61
CA MET A 87 17.50 -16.91 -19.94
C MET A 87 18.64 -16.38 -19.06
N GLY A 88 19.18 -17.22 -18.17
CA GLY A 88 20.25 -16.82 -17.24
C GLY A 88 19.77 -15.99 -16.05
N GLY A 89 18.45 -15.84 -15.89
CA GLY A 89 17.83 -15.07 -14.83
C GLY A 89 17.69 -13.58 -15.16
N VAL A 90 16.95 -12.87 -14.30
CA VAL A 90 16.70 -11.44 -14.43
C VAL A 90 17.97 -10.65 -14.12
N ALA A 91 18.40 -9.80 -15.05
CA ALA A 91 19.49 -8.87 -14.85
C ALA A 91 19.00 -7.52 -14.27
N SER A 92 17.92 -6.99 -14.81
CA SER A 92 17.32 -5.73 -14.37
C SER A 92 15.84 -5.65 -14.76
N ALA A 93 15.11 -4.77 -14.12
CA ALA A 93 13.76 -4.44 -14.50
C ALA A 93 13.55 -2.93 -14.40
N SER A 94 12.77 -2.37 -15.33
CA SER A 94 12.46 -0.94 -15.35
C SER A 94 11.04 -0.69 -15.83
N VAL A 95 10.40 0.33 -15.27
CA VAL A 95 9.07 0.74 -15.68
C VAL A 95 9.13 1.44 -17.02
N VAL A 96 8.35 0.94 -18.00
CA VAL A 96 8.20 1.54 -19.32
C VAL A 96 7.02 2.51 -19.33
N LYS A 97 5.90 2.12 -18.69
CA LYS A 97 4.67 2.91 -18.74
C LYS A 97 3.80 2.64 -17.50
N LEU A 98 3.24 3.71 -16.97
CA LEU A 98 2.16 3.68 -15.98
C LEU A 98 0.88 4.18 -16.63
N THR A 99 -0.22 3.44 -16.47
CA THR A 99 -1.53 3.81 -17.00
C THR A 99 -2.56 3.74 -15.88
N PRO A 100 -2.84 4.87 -15.21
CA PRO A 100 -3.86 4.94 -14.17
C PRO A 100 -5.27 4.71 -14.74
N SER A 101 -6.16 4.10 -13.95
CA SER A 101 -7.59 4.05 -14.20
C SER A 101 -8.23 5.45 -14.04
N ALA A 102 -9.46 5.62 -14.52
CA ALA A 102 -10.17 6.90 -14.46
C ALA A 102 -10.35 7.43 -13.03
N ASP A 103 -10.56 6.53 -12.05
CA ASP A 103 -10.67 6.86 -10.62
C ASP A 103 -9.32 6.92 -9.89
N GLY A 104 -8.22 6.62 -10.57
CA GLY A 104 -6.86 6.59 -10.04
C GLY A 104 -6.56 5.43 -9.08
N ARG A 105 -7.54 4.58 -8.75
CA ARG A 105 -7.38 3.51 -7.73
C ARG A 105 -6.71 2.25 -8.25
N GLN A 106 -6.53 2.14 -9.54
CA GLN A 106 -5.79 1.08 -10.20
C GLN A 106 -4.81 1.69 -11.19
N THR A 107 -3.63 1.10 -11.32
CA THR A 107 -2.64 1.48 -12.32
C THR A 107 -2.08 0.23 -12.99
N ASN A 108 -2.19 0.17 -14.30
CA ASN A 108 -1.52 -0.84 -15.09
C ASN A 108 -0.10 -0.38 -15.41
N VAL A 109 0.84 -1.30 -15.30
CA VAL A 109 2.26 -1.06 -15.43
C VAL A 109 2.83 -1.96 -16.51
N ILE A 110 3.50 -1.38 -17.50
CA ILE A 110 4.36 -2.12 -18.39
C ILE A 110 5.77 -2.07 -17.82
N LEU A 111 6.28 -3.22 -17.41
CA LEU A 111 7.61 -3.41 -16.87
C LEU A 111 8.47 -4.14 -17.89
N ARG A 112 9.60 -3.57 -18.26
CA ARG A 112 10.60 -4.26 -19.08
C ARG A 112 11.53 -5.04 -18.17
N VAL A 113 11.61 -6.34 -18.41
CA VAL A 113 12.51 -7.26 -17.71
C VAL A 113 13.64 -7.64 -18.66
N ASN A 114 14.88 -7.31 -18.30
CA ASN A 114 16.06 -7.68 -19.04
C ASN A 114 16.69 -8.91 -18.42
N TYR A 115 17.06 -9.86 -19.26
CA TYR A 115 17.69 -11.13 -18.86
C TYR A 115 19.18 -11.13 -19.10
N ARG A 116 19.90 -11.99 -18.39
CA ARG A 116 21.37 -12.08 -18.50
C ARG A 116 21.85 -12.59 -19.86
N ASN A 117 21.01 -13.31 -20.59
CA ASN A 117 21.28 -13.71 -21.97
C ASN A 117 21.09 -12.57 -23.00
N GLN A 118 20.91 -11.32 -22.53
CA GLN A 118 20.70 -10.10 -23.33
C GLN A 118 19.33 -10.03 -24.05
N THR A 119 18.41 -10.93 -23.76
CA THR A 119 17.02 -10.81 -24.19
C THR A 119 16.21 -9.98 -23.19
N HIS A 120 15.05 -9.52 -23.60
CA HIS A 120 14.12 -8.82 -22.72
C HIS A 120 12.67 -9.19 -23.07
N GLU A 121 11.79 -8.95 -22.13
CA GLU A 121 10.33 -8.99 -22.33
C GLU A 121 9.66 -7.83 -21.63
N GLU A 122 8.45 -7.51 -22.06
CA GLU A 122 7.58 -6.56 -21.38
C GLU A 122 6.43 -7.33 -20.74
N ILE A 123 6.31 -7.17 -19.42
CA ILE A 123 5.24 -7.80 -18.65
C ILE A 123 4.25 -6.76 -18.18
N LEU A 124 2.98 -7.16 -18.09
CA LEU A 124 1.92 -6.34 -17.54
C LEU A 124 1.71 -6.68 -16.06
N LEU A 125 1.88 -5.70 -15.20
CA LEU A 125 1.50 -5.75 -13.80
C LEU A 125 0.32 -4.82 -13.56
N SER A 126 -0.51 -5.14 -12.57
CA SER A 126 -1.58 -4.24 -12.11
C SER A 126 -1.41 -3.96 -10.63
N PHE A 127 -1.50 -2.70 -10.27
CA PHE A 127 -1.48 -2.25 -8.87
C PHE A 127 -2.84 -1.66 -8.51
N VAL A 128 -3.25 -1.84 -7.26
CA VAL A 128 -4.48 -1.29 -6.70
C VAL A 128 -4.18 -0.54 -5.40
N TRP A 129 -4.90 0.58 -5.19
CA TRP A 129 -4.83 1.32 -3.94
C TRP A 129 -5.79 0.71 -2.93
N VAL A 130 -5.23 0.06 -1.90
CA VAL A 130 -5.98 -0.64 -0.84
C VAL A 130 -5.33 -0.37 0.50
N LYS A 131 -6.12 -0.02 1.52
CA LYS A 131 -5.62 0.23 2.90
C LYS A 131 -4.45 1.21 2.90
N ASP A 132 -4.65 2.35 2.21
CA ASP A 132 -3.72 3.48 2.17
C ASP A 132 -2.33 3.17 1.60
N ARG A 133 -2.24 2.18 0.73
CA ARG A 133 -1.03 1.85 -0.02
C ARG A 133 -1.31 1.17 -1.35
N TRP A 134 -0.34 1.23 -2.24
CA TRP A 134 -0.36 0.45 -3.46
C TRP A 134 -0.03 -1.02 -3.19
N ARG A 135 -0.78 -1.88 -3.82
CA ARG A 135 -0.64 -3.33 -3.71
C ARG A 135 -0.66 -3.97 -5.10
N LEU A 136 0.12 -5.03 -5.29
CA LEU A 136 0.03 -5.85 -6.49
C LEU A 136 -1.32 -6.57 -6.53
N ARG A 137 -1.95 -6.60 -7.71
CA ARG A 137 -3.25 -7.24 -7.91
C ARG A 137 -3.08 -8.70 -8.32
#